data_954c8a048126ab881641b6c98b051712
#
_entry.id   954c8a048126ab881641b6c98b051712
#
_cell.length_a   1.000
_cell.length_b   1.000
_cell.length_c   1.000
_cell.angle_alpha   90.00
_cell.angle_beta   90.00
_cell.angle_gamma   90.00
#
_symmetry.space_group_name_H-M   'P 1'
#
loop_
_entity.id
_entity.type
_entity.pdbx_description
1 polymer ?
#
loop_
_entity_poly.entity_id
_entity_poly.type
_entity_poly.pdbx_seq_one_letter_code
_entity_poly.pdbx_strand_id
1 'polypeptide(L)'
;MEVKTKQKSGKEHNMEKPELLSGNEKFCLNGIELGFTVRDYWQFQFSNLIDNLGYVAEFLVAKALAKDEPDNCNGWTLFDTQYRGKRIEVKATSYWQSWKEGHEISEQRTFSIRKTHVKYQDTDSKLERQNDIYIFCLDKGKNKESSNPLNLENWTFYVVPTEIINNLFGNQKTLSLNRLTKIEKYGIGITYDIIKETVDNIIDNKLSI
;
A
#
# COMPACT_ATOMS: atom_id res chain seq x y z
N MET A 1 48.65 6.08 23.69
CA MET A 1 47.51 6.90 23.22
C MET A 1 46.51 5.96 22.59
N GLU A 2 45.53 5.47 23.39
CA GLU A 2 44.51 4.53 22.92
C GLU A 2 43.33 5.31 22.32
N VAL A 3 43.05 5.05 21.06
CA VAL A 3 41.87 5.60 20.37
C VAL A 3 40.65 4.75 20.74
N LYS A 4 39.82 5.27 21.63
CA LYS A 4 38.51 4.65 21.95
C LYS A 4 37.54 4.87 20.79
N THR A 5 37.28 3.82 20.02
CA THR A 5 36.24 3.77 19.02
C THR A 5 34.89 3.76 19.75
N LYS A 6 34.12 4.84 19.68
CA LYS A 6 32.72 4.90 20.14
C LYS A 6 31.86 4.14 19.14
N GLN A 7 31.41 2.94 19.52
CA GLN A 7 30.27 2.28 18.87
C GLN A 7 29.01 3.10 19.13
N LYS A 8 28.46 3.72 18.08
CA LYS A 8 27.10 4.26 18.12
C LYS A 8 26.12 3.09 18.03
N SER A 9 25.55 2.70 19.15
CA SER A 9 24.37 1.83 19.17
C SER A 9 23.21 2.55 18.47
N GLY A 10 22.78 2.05 17.32
CA GLY A 10 21.54 2.45 16.69
C GLY A 10 20.40 2.08 17.63
N LYS A 11 19.79 3.05 18.28
CA LYS A 11 18.50 2.84 18.95
C LYS A 11 17.48 2.56 17.83
N GLU A 12 17.02 1.32 17.74
CA GLU A 12 15.74 1.03 17.10
C GLU A 12 14.70 1.89 17.80
N HIS A 13 14.10 2.84 17.07
CA HIS A 13 12.92 3.53 17.55
C HIS A 13 11.79 2.49 17.55
N ASN A 14 11.56 1.85 18.69
CA ASN A 14 10.29 1.23 18.99
C ASN A 14 9.26 2.36 19.00
N MET A 15 8.64 2.60 17.84
CA MET A 15 7.47 3.45 17.80
C MET A 15 6.35 2.69 18.49
N GLU A 16 5.91 3.17 19.66
CA GLU A 16 4.73 2.64 20.32
C GLU A 16 3.58 2.64 19.31
N LYS A 17 2.87 1.51 19.21
CA LYS A 17 1.68 1.45 18.37
C LYS A 17 0.72 2.53 18.86
N PRO A 18 0.28 3.46 18.00
CA PRO A 18 -0.71 4.46 18.41
C PRO A 18 -1.98 3.76 18.87
N GLU A 19 -2.59 4.28 19.92
CA GLU A 19 -3.88 3.82 20.38
C GLU A 19 -4.93 4.00 19.29
N LEU A 20 -5.68 2.92 19.01
CA LEU A 20 -6.73 2.96 18.00
C LEU A 20 -7.93 3.72 18.54
N LEU A 21 -8.31 4.78 17.86
CA LEU A 21 -9.51 5.55 18.19
C LEU A 21 -10.76 4.77 17.81
N SER A 22 -11.80 4.87 18.63
CA SER A 22 -13.10 4.23 18.40
C SER A 22 -13.99 4.99 17.42
N GLY A 23 -13.66 6.27 17.22
CA GLY A 23 -14.46 7.24 16.48
C GLY A 23 -15.47 7.98 17.34
N ASN A 24 -15.61 7.67 18.63
CA ASN A 24 -16.52 8.34 19.54
C ASN A 24 -15.83 9.47 20.32
N GLU A 25 -14.52 9.55 20.26
CA GLU A 25 -13.72 10.60 20.90
C GLU A 25 -14.13 11.96 20.33
N LYS A 26 -14.33 12.91 21.24
CA LYS A 26 -14.77 14.26 20.89
C LYS A 26 -13.58 15.21 20.77
N PHE A 27 -13.72 16.16 19.86
CA PHE A 27 -12.83 17.30 19.82
C PHE A 27 -13.11 18.22 21.02
N CYS A 28 -12.05 18.83 21.58
CA CYS A 28 -12.14 19.68 22.75
C CYS A 28 -11.51 21.05 22.50
N LEU A 29 -12.08 22.08 23.10
CA LEU A 29 -11.52 23.44 23.19
C LEU A 29 -11.47 23.89 24.63
N ASN A 30 -10.30 24.19 25.16
CA ASN A 30 -10.10 24.58 26.56
C ASN A 30 -10.70 23.61 27.59
N GLY A 31 -10.62 22.27 27.28
CA GLY A 31 -11.19 21.21 28.11
C GLY A 31 -12.71 21.02 27.99
N ILE A 32 -13.38 21.76 27.11
CA ILE A 32 -14.81 21.60 26.82
C ILE A 32 -14.98 20.76 25.58
N GLU A 33 -15.73 19.64 25.70
CA GLU A 33 -16.08 18.80 24.57
C GLU A 33 -16.96 19.55 23.56
N LEU A 34 -16.61 19.41 22.27
CA LEU A 34 -17.37 19.97 21.15
C LEU A 34 -18.41 18.97 20.64
N GLY A 35 -19.36 19.45 19.82
CA GLY A 35 -20.47 18.66 19.31
C GLY A 35 -20.12 17.72 18.16
N PHE A 36 -18.84 17.46 17.87
CA PHE A 36 -18.39 16.61 16.78
C PHE A 36 -17.26 15.68 17.23
N THR A 37 -17.12 14.55 16.52
CA THR A 37 -16.31 13.41 16.91
C THR A 37 -15.23 13.07 15.87
N VAL A 38 -14.35 12.15 16.21
CA VAL A 38 -13.39 11.55 15.27
C VAL A 38 -14.11 10.87 14.11
N ARG A 39 -15.27 10.24 14.33
CA ARG A 39 -16.09 9.64 13.26
C ARG A 39 -16.57 10.68 12.25
N ASP A 40 -16.99 11.87 12.70
CA ASP A 40 -17.40 12.95 11.81
C ASP A 40 -16.22 13.39 10.94
N TYR A 41 -15.01 13.47 11.52
CA TYR A 41 -13.79 13.73 10.78
C TYR A 41 -13.49 12.61 9.75
N TRP A 42 -13.62 11.34 10.13
CA TRP A 42 -13.41 10.23 9.18
C TRP A 42 -14.41 10.28 8.03
N GLN A 43 -15.69 10.55 8.31
CA GLN A 43 -16.71 10.69 7.27
C GLN A 43 -16.40 11.87 6.33
N PHE A 44 -15.92 12.99 6.86
CA PHE A 44 -15.46 14.10 6.05
C PHE A 44 -14.25 13.74 5.19
N GLN A 45 -13.21 13.17 5.79
CA GLN A 45 -11.94 12.85 5.12
C GLN A 45 -12.10 11.76 4.04
N PHE A 46 -12.92 10.76 4.32
CA PHE A 46 -13.11 9.60 3.46
C PHE A 46 -14.48 9.56 2.77
N SER A 47 -15.12 10.70 2.59
CA SER A 47 -16.42 10.81 1.91
C SER A 47 -16.37 10.32 0.45
N ASN A 48 -15.20 10.38 -0.18
CA ASN A 48 -14.95 9.88 -1.52
C ASN A 48 -13.88 8.78 -1.48
N LEU A 49 -14.31 7.52 -1.53
CA LEU A 49 -13.40 6.36 -1.51
C LEU A 49 -12.55 6.25 -2.77
N ILE A 50 -13.02 6.76 -3.91
CA ILE A 50 -12.25 6.73 -5.16
C ILE A 50 -10.99 7.60 -5.06
N ASP A 51 -11.11 8.77 -4.44
CA ASP A 51 -9.97 9.67 -4.25
C ASP A 51 -8.99 9.14 -3.18
N ASN A 52 -9.49 8.24 -2.33
CA ASN A 52 -8.73 7.58 -1.27
C ASN A 52 -8.40 6.11 -1.61
N LEU A 53 -8.38 5.75 -2.89
CA LEU A 53 -8.27 4.37 -3.36
C LEU A 53 -7.02 3.64 -2.82
N GLY A 54 -5.92 4.35 -2.58
CA GLY A 54 -4.71 3.81 -1.96
C GLY A 54 -4.99 3.22 -0.58
N TYR A 55 -5.62 4.00 0.31
CA TYR A 55 -5.97 3.55 1.66
C TYR A 55 -6.99 2.40 1.66
N VAL A 56 -7.93 2.43 0.72
CA VAL A 56 -8.88 1.30 0.54
C VAL A 56 -8.13 0.03 0.17
N ALA A 57 -7.19 0.10 -0.77
CA ALA A 57 -6.40 -1.04 -1.21
C ALA A 57 -5.50 -1.59 -0.08
N GLU A 58 -4.82 -0.72 0.67
CA GLU A 58 -4.02 -1.11 1.84
C GLU A 58 -4.87 -1.84 2.88
N PHE A 59 -6.07 -1.30 3.20
CA PHE A 59 -7.02 -1.95 4.10
C PHE A 59 -7.47 -3.31 3.58
N LEU A 60 -7.83 -3.42 2.30
CA LEU A 60 -8.25 -4.69 1.69
C LEU A 60 -7.15 -5.74 1.76
N VAL A 61 -5.92 -5.37 1.43
CA VAL A 61 -4.77 -6.27 1.50
C VAL A 61 -4.50 -6.71 2.94
N ALA A 62 -4.53 -5.81 3.91
CA ALA A 62 -4.34 -6.15 5.31
C ALA A 62 -5.40 -7.16 5.80
N LYS A 63 -6.67 -6.97 5.41
CA LYS A 63 -7.75 -7.89 5.74
C LYS A 63 -7.64 -9.23 5.02
N ALA A 64 -7.25 -9.24 3.74
CA ALA A 64 -7.01 -10.49 2.99
C ALA A 64 -5.91 -11.34 3.62
N LEU A 65 -4.88 -10.72 4.20
CA LEU A 65 -3.79 -11.40 4.91
C LEU A 65 -4.19 -11.86 6.32
N ALA A 66 -5.45 -11.74 6.71
CA ALA A 66 -6.01 -12.13 8.01
C ALA A 66 -5.29 -11.47 9.19
N LYS A 67 -4.94 -10.20 9.05
CA LYS A 67 -4.43 -9.41 10.17
C LYS A 67 -5.60 -9.01 11.06
N ASP A 68 -5.60 -9.48 12.29
CA ASP A 68 -6.64 -9.15 13.28
C ASP A 68 -6.61 -7.66 13.64
N GLU A 69 -5.41 -7.08 13.68
CA GLU A 69 -5.22 -5.64 13.85
C GLU A 69 -4.69 -5.04 12.55
N PRO A 70 -5.35 -4.01 11.98
CA PRO A 70 -4.76 -3.26 10.88
C PRO A 70 -3.43 -2.67 11.36
N ASP A 71 -2.39 -2.80 10.55
CA ASP A 71 -1.23 -1.94 10.75
C ASP A 71 -1.73 -0.52 10.66
N ASN A 72 -1.37 0.31 11.63
CA ASN A 72 -1.74 1.70 11.59
C ASN A 72 -1.26 2.27 10.27
N CYS A 73 -2.16 2.91 9.55
CA CYS A 73 -1.83 3.66 8.34
C CYS A 73 -0.88 4.80 8.74
N ASN A 74 0.41 4.46 8.85
CA ASN A 74 1.45 5.42 9.19
C ASN A 74 2.17 5.80 7.90
N GLY A 75 1.77 6.93 7.31
CA GLY A 75 2.36 7.45 6.07
C GLY A 75 3.87 7.69 6.12
N TRP A 76 4.52 7.42 7.24
CA TRP A 76 5.96 7.55 7.47
C TRP A 76 6.70 6.21 7.50
N THR A 77 6.00 5.09 7.27
CA THR A 77 6.63 3.77 7.14
C THR A 77 7.25 3.59 5.75
N LEU A 78 8.27 2.75 5.67
CA LEU A 78 8.98 2.45 4.41
C LEU A 78 8.23 1.43 3.54
N PHE A 79 7.13 0.87 4.05
CA PHE A 79 6.25 -0.11 3.40
C PHE A 79 4.87 -0.03 4.06
N ASP A 80 3.83 -0.50 3.38
CA ASP A 80 2.44 -0.31 3.81
C ASP A 80 2.01 -1.35 4.87
N THR A 81 2.50 -2.59 4.77
CA THR A 81 2.17 -3.66 5.74
C THR A 81 3.25 -4.73 5.82
N GLN A 82 3.20 -5.56 6.86
CA GLN A 82 4.10 -6.71 7.05
C GLN A 82 3.31 -7.99 7.31
N TYR A 83 3.70 -9.08 6.65
CA TYR A 83 3.08 -10.38 6.82
C TYR A 83 4.14 -11.49 6.81
N ARG A 84 4.15 -12.38 7.82
CA ARG A 84 5.12 -13.49 7.97
C ARG A 84 6.58 -13.02 7.80
N GLY A 85 6.91 -11.84 8.35
CA GLY A 85 8.25 -11.25 8.26
C GLY A 85 8.60 -10.60 6.92
N LYS A 86 7.71 -10.59 5.93
CA LYS A 86 7.89 -9.91 4.64
C LYS A 86 7.20 -8.56 4.63
N ARG A 87 7.91 -7.55 4.13
CA ARG A 87 7.42 -6.19 3.94
C ARG A 87 6.65 -6.12 2.63
N ILE A 88 5.45 -5.59 2.68
CA ILE A 88 4.53 -5.52 1.53
C ILE A 88 4.23 -4.06 1.23
N GLU A 89 4.36 -3.71 -0.04
CA GLU A 89 3.99 -2.41 -0.60
C GLU A 89 2.75 -2.58 -1.46
N VAL A 90 1.73 -1.77 -1.21
CA VAL A 90 0.47 -1.79 -1.94
C VAL A 90 0.42 -0.59 -2.88
N LYS A 91 0.07 -0.81 -4.13
CA LYS A 91 -0.10 0.26 -5.10
C LYS A 91 -1.43 0.12 -5.81
N ALA A 92 -2.27 1.15 -5.73
CA ALA A 92 -3.59 1.16 -6.32
C ALA A 92 -3.70 2.10 -7.52
N THR A 93 -4.56 1.73 -8.45
CA THR A 93 -5.03 2.58 -9.55
C THR A 93 -6.44 2.16 -9.97
N SER A 94 -7.16 3.04 -10.69
CA SER A 94 -8.48 2.76 -11.24
C SER A 94 -8.57 3.21 -12.69
N TYR A 95 -9.48 2.62 -13.47
CA TYR A 95 -9.76 3.12 -14.81
C TYR A 95 -10.50 4.45 -14.74
N TRP A 96 -11.51 4.58 -13.88
CA TRP A 96 -12.19 5.84 -13.65
C TRP A 96 -11.50 6.65 -12.54
N GLN A 97 -11.37 7.95 -12.74
CA GLN A 97 -10.79 8.89 -11.79
C GLN A 97 -11.70 10.10 -11.69
N SER A 98 -12.17 10.46 -10.50
CA SER A 98 -13.19 11.50 -10.26
C SER A 98 -12.80 12.87 -10.85
N TRP A 99 -11.51 13.20 -10.85
CA TRP A 99 -10.99 14.49 -11.39
C TRP A 99 -10.85 14.52 -12.92
N LYS A 100 -11.16 13.42 -13.60
CA LYS A 100 -11.11 13.32 -15.07
C LYS A 100 -12.50 13.24 -15.70
N GLU A 101 -13.50 13.80 -15.06
CA GLU A 101 -14.87 13.81 -15.57
C GLU A 101 -14.91 14.51 -16.95
N GLY A 102 -15.50 13.85 -17.96
CA GLY A 102 -15.57 14.33 -19.35
C GLY A 102 -14.36 14.00 -20.24
N HIS A 103 -13.33 13.35 -19.75
CA HIS A 103 -12.21 12.86 -20.56
C HIS A 103 -12.37 11.39 -20.95
N GLU A 104 -11.86 11.02 -22.14
CA GLU A 104 -11.79 9.62 -22.54
C GLU A 104 -11.01 8.79 -21.50
N ILE A 105 -11.56 7.62 -21.15
CA ILE A 105 -10.92 6.70 -20.23
C ILE A 105 -9.71 6.10 -20.93
N SER A 106 -8.53 6.50 -20.53
CA SER A 106 -7.31 5.85 -20.96
C SER A 106 -7.20 4.50 -20.26
N GLU A 107 -7.07 3.41 -20.99
CA GLU A 107 -6.75 2.10 -20.43
C GLU A 107 -5.28 1.99 -19.98
N GLN A 108 -4.47 2.99 -20.30
CA GLN A 108 -3.07 3.05 -19.85
C GLN A 108 -3.03 3.45 -18.38
N ARG A 109 -2.86 2.46 -17.53
CA ARG A 109 -2.66 2.64 -16.08
C ARG A 109 -1.22 2.34 -15.69
N THR A 110 -0.75 3.07 -14.71
CA THR A 110 0.63 2.93 -14.21
C THR A 110 0.62 2.88 -12.69
N PHE A 111 1.55 2.11 -12.15
CA PHE A 111 1.84 2.04 -10.72
C PHE A 111 3.21 2.63 -10.44
N SER A 112 3.37 3.30 -9.31
CA SER A 112 4.69 3.75 -8.85
C SER A 112 5.49 2.55 -8.34
N ILE A 113 6.70 2.39 -8.86
CA ILE A 113 7.70 1.40 -8.39
C ILE A 113 9.02 2.12 -8.07
N ARG A 114 8.92 3.37 -7.64
CA ARG A 114 10.08 4.23 -7.39
C ARG A 114 10.90 3.69 -6.23
N LYS A 115 12.22 3.72 -6.37
CA LYS A 115 13.15 3.50 -5.27
C LYS A 115 13.12 4.69 -4.32
N THR A 116 13.24 4.44 -3.04
CA THR A 116 13.29 5.45 -1.97
C THR A 116 14.61 5.34 -1.20
N HIS A 117 14.98 6.39 -0.48
CA HIS A 117 16.13 6.35 0.40
C HIS A 117 15.89 5.39 1.57
N VAL A 118 16.90 4.57 1.91
CA VAL A 118 16.82 3.61 3.04
C VAL A 118 16.61 4.32 4.37
N LYS A 119 17.10 5.56 4.48
CA LYS A 119 16.85 6.44 5.62
C LYS A 119 16.12 7.67 5.12
N TYR A 120 14.90 7.87 5.56
CA TYR A 120 14.00 8.92 5.09
C TYR A 120 14.59 10.34 5.12
N GLN A 121 15.52 10.64 6.05
CA GLN A 121 16.15 11.96 6.20
C GLN A 121 17.59 12.03 5.66
N ASP A 122 18.10 10.94 5.12
CA ASP A 122 19.49 10.86 4.66
C ASP A 122 19.50 10.71 3.13
N THR A 123 19.64 11.85 2.45
CA THR A 123 19.69 11.92 0.98
C THR A 123 20.92 11.23 0.39
N ASP A 124 21.93 10.93 1.20
CA ASP A 124 23.14 10.21 0.78
C ASP A 124 22.99 8.69 0.94
N SER A 125 21.87 8.23 1.55
CA SER A 125 21.59 6.80 1.68
C SER A 125 21.25 6.17 0.32
N LYS A 126 21.53 4.85 0.21
CA LYS A 126 21.24 4.09 -1.01
C LYS A 126 19.75 4.18 -1.39
N LEU A 127 19.50 4.31 -2.68
CA LEU A 127 18.15 4.25 -3.25
C LEU A 127 17.79 2.79 -3.59
N GLU A 128 16.79 2.25 -2.92
CA GLU A 128 16.27 0.91 -3.20
C GLU A 128 14.77 0.80 -2.93
N ARG A 129 14.14 -0.30 -3.36
CA ARG A 129 12.78 -0.65 -2.97
C ARG A 129 12.83 -1.31 -1.61
N GLN A 130 12.07 -0.77 -0.65
CA GLN A 130 12.17 -1.14 0.77
C GLN A 130 11.28 -2.34 1.15
N ASN A 131 10.48 -2.81 0.23
CA ASN A 131 9.56 -3.93 0.40
C ASN A 131 10.12 -5.22 -0.20
N ASP A 132 9.56 -6.35 0.20
CA ASP A 132 9.90 -7.68 -0.31
C ASP A 132 8.90 -8.14 -1.37
N ILE A 133 7.66 -7.67 -1.29
CA ILE A 133 6.55 -8.02 -2.20
C ILE A 133 5.77 -6.74 -2.54
N TYR A 134 5.39 -6.60 -3.81
CA TYR A 134 4.39 -5.64 -4.28
C TYR A 134 3.04 -6.32 -4.44
N ILE A 135 1.96 -5.64 -4.03
CA ILE A 135 0.59 -5.97 -4.41
C ILE A 135 0.02 -4.80 -5.18
N PHE A 136 -0.16 -4.97 -6.49
CA PHE A 136 -0.76 -3.98 -7.37
C PHE A 136 -2.25 -4.22 -7.44
N CYS A 137 -3.05 -3.20 -7.13
CA CYS A 137 -4.49 -3.24 -6.99
C CYS A 137 -5.14 -2.38 -8.07
N LEU A 138 -5.97 -2.98 -8.92
CA LEU A 138 -6.68 -2.31 -9.99
C LEU A 138 -8.18 -2.33 -9.72
N ASP A 139 -8.81 -1.17 -9.53
CA ASP A 139 -10.27 -1.03 -9.64
C ASP A 139 -10.63 -0.93 -11.14
N LYS A 140 -11.46 -1.87 -11.59
CA LYS A 140 -11.87 -2.02 -13.00
C LYS A 140 -13.05 -1.14 -13.40
N GLY A 141 -13.66 -0.41 -12.48
CA GLY A 141 -14.76 0.50 -12.79
C GLY A 141 -14.36 1.51 -13.86
N LYS A 142 -15.20 1.67 -14.90
CA LYS A 142 -14.91 2.54 -16.06
C LYS A 142 -15.69 3.86 -16.05
N ASN A 143 -16.65 4.01 -15.17
CA ASN A 143 -17.46 5.22 -15.00
C ASN A 143 -17.88 5.35 -13.54
N LYS A 144 -18.56 6.43 -13.19
CA LYS A 144 -19.01 6.72 -11.83
C LYS A 144 -19.92 5.63 -11.26
N GLU A 145 -20.79 5.08 -12.08
CA GLU A 145 -21.77 4.07 -11.67
C GLU A 145 -21.13 2.70 -11.42
N SER A 146 -20.12 2.33 -12.22
CA SER A 146 -19.42 1.05 -12.12
C SER A 146 -18.22 1.08 -11.18
N SER A 147 -17.69 2.25 -10.84
CA SER A 147 -16.54 2.40 -9.95
C SER A 147 -17.01 2.45 -8.50
N ASN A 148 -17.16 1.27 -7.89
CA ASN A 148 -17.51 1.10 -6.50
C ASN A 148 -16.42 0.33 -5.77
N PRO A 149 -15.54 1.00 -5.01
CA PRO A 149 -14.45 0.34 -4.28
C PRO A 149 -14.91 -0.65 -3.21
N LEU A 150 -16.17 -0.59 -2.79
CA LEU A 150 -16.74 -1.56 -1.84
C LEU A 150 -17.14 -2.87 -2.51
N ASN A 151 -17.31 -2.89 -3.83
CA ASN A 151 -17.57 -4.13 -4.58
C ASN A 151 -16.25 -4.80 -4.97
N LEU A 152 -15.87 -5.88 -4.28
CA LEU A 152 -14.59 -6.57 -4.49
C LEU A 152 -14.50 -7.27 -5.86
N GLU A 153 -15.61 -7.49 -6.55
CA GLU A 153 -15.62 -7.98 -7.94
C GLU A 153 -15.01 -6.97 -8.92
N ASN A 154 -15.03 -5.69 -8.56
CA ASN A 154 -14.37 -4.64 -9.36
C ASN A 154 -12.85 -4.66 -9.26
N TRP A 155 -12.29 -5.35 -8.29
CA TRP A 155 -10.86 -5.36 -8.08
C TRP A 155 -10.17 -6.53 -8.79
N THR A 156 -8.94 -6.24 -9.21
CA THR A 156 -7.99 -7.26 -9.64
C THR A 156 -6.65 -6.97 -8.96
N PHE A 157 -6.03 -8.00 -8.43
CA PHE A 157 -4.78 -7.90 -7.69
C PHE A 157 -3.66 -8.64 -8.43
N TYR A 158 -2.44 -8.11 -8.35
CA TYR A 158 -1.24 -8.75 -8.89
C TYR A 158 -0.19 -8.78 -7.80
N VAL A 159 0.29 -9.95 -7.44
CA VAL A 159 1.28 -10.14 -6.37
C VAL A 159 2.62 -10.46 -7.00
N VAL A 160 3.60 -9.57 -6.81
CA VAL A 160 4.90 -9.65 -7.49
C VAL A 160 6.04 -9.51 -6.50
N PRO A 161 6.98 -10.46 -6.41
CA PRO A 161 8.20 -10.28 -5.63
C PRO A 161 9.01 -9.06 -6.08
N THR A 162 9.52 -8.29 -5.15
CA THR A 162 10.33 -7.10 -5.46
C THR A 162 11.60 -7.44 -6.24
N GLU A 163 12.15 -8.63 -6.05
CA GLU A 163 13.28 -9.13 -6.83
C GLU A 163 12.97 -9.17 -8.33
N ILE A 164 11.77 -9.65 -8.71
CA ILE A 164 11.31 -9.67 -10.10
C ILE A 164 11.20 -8.25 -10.66
N ILE A 165 10.65 -7.33 -9.87
CA ILE A 165 10.58 -5.90 -10.26
C ILE A 165 11.98 -5.31 -10.44
N ASN A 166 12.93 -5.65 -9.57
CA ASN A 166 14.31 -5.18 -9.68
C ASN A 166 15.01 -5.71 -10.93
N ASN A 167 14.82 -7.00 -11.24
CA ASN A 167 15.45 -7.66 -12.38
C ASN A 167 14.89 -7.15 -13.72
N LEU A 168 13.55 -7.00 -13.83
CA LEU A 168 12.90 -6.63 -15.09
C LEU A 168 12.87 -5.12 -15.35
N PHE A 169 12.83 -4.30 -14.30
CA PHE A 169 12.55 -2.87 -14.44
C PHE A 169 13.66 -1.96 -13.87
N GLY A 170 14.64 -2.51 -13.18
CA GLY A 170 15.84 -1.78 -12.73
C GLY A 170 15.51 -0.46 -12.02
N ASN A 171 15.91 0.67 -12.62
CA ASN A 171 15.72 2.02 -12.07
C ASN A 171 14.44 2.72 -12.55
N GLN A 172 13.54 2.01 -13.24
CA GLN A 172 12.27 2.60 -13.67
C GLN A 172 11.44 3.04 -12.46
N LYS A 173 10.77 4.19 -12.62
CA LYS A 173 9.96 4.81 -11.55
C LYS A 173 8.49 4.37 -11.60
N THR A 174 8.04 3.87 -12.75
CA THR A 174 6.66 3.47 -12.98
C THR A 174 6.60 2.15 -13.74
N LEU A 175 5.54 1.39 -13.50
CA LEU A 175 5.20 0.15 -14.18
C LEU A 175 3.81 0.27 -14.78
N SER A 176 3.70 0.19 -16.11
CA SER A 176 2.38 0.19 -16.75
C SER A 176 1.66 -1.14 -16.57
N LEU A 177 0.32 -1.10 -16.50
CA LEU A 177 -0.52 -2.30 -16.41
C LEU A 177 -0.20 -3.29 -17.53
N ASN A 178 -0.04 -2.80 -18.78
CA ASN A 178 0.30 -3.66 -19.93
C ASN A 178 1.64 -4.39 -19.77
N ARG A 179 2.62 -3.81 -19.06
CA ARG A 179 3.88 -4.49 -18.76
C ARG A 179 3.75 -5.42 -17.56
N LEU A 180 2.98 -5.03 -16.55
CA LEU A 180 2.68 -5.85 -15.38
C LEU A 180 2.03 -7.17 -15.80
N THR A 181 0.99 -7.13 -16.64
CA THR A 181 0.26 -8.32 -17.10
C THR A 181 1.09 -9.28 -17.98
N LYS A 182 2.27 -8.84 -18.44
CA LYS A 182 3.20 -9.66 -19.23
C LYS A 182 4.32 -10.29 -18.39
N ILE A 183 4.36 -10.03 -17.07
CA ILE A 183 5.34 -10.68 -16.20
C ILE A 183 4.93 -12.15 -16.05
N GLU A 184 5.79 -13.05 -16.52
CA GLU A 184 5.56 -14.47 -16.42
C GLU A 184 5.21 -14.89 -14.99
N LYS A 185 4.20 -15.74 -14.79
CA LYS A 185 3.64 -16.21 -13.50
C LYS A 185 2.97 -15.12 -12.65
N TYR A 186 3.52 -13.91 -12.61
CA TYR A 186 3.09 -12.84 -11.69
C TYR A 186 2.16 -11.83 -12.35
N GLY A 187 2.06 -11.84 -13.68
CA GLY A 187 1.17 -10.98 -14.45
C GLY A 187 -0.28 -11.46 -14.53
N ILE A 188 -0.61 -12.56 -13.86
CA ILE A 188 -1.96 -13.10 -13.79
C ILE A 188 -2.71 -12.36 -12.69
N GLY A 189 -3.80 -11.67 -13.07
CA GLY A 189 -4.67 -11.02 -12.12
C GLY A 189 -5.46 -12.02 -11.29
N ILE A 190 -5.54 -11.81 -9.99
CA ILE A 190 -6.25 -12.65 -9.02
C ILE A 190 -7.37 -11.88 -8.34
N THR A 191 -8.31 -12.60 -7.75
CA THR A 191 -9.41 -12.05 -6.94
C THR A 191 -8.98 -11.86 -5.48
N TYR A 192 -9.79 -11.15 -4.72
CA TYR A 192 -9.51 -10.81 -3.32
C TYR A 192 -9.25 -12.03 -2.43
N ASP A 193 -10.06 -13.06 -2.55
CA ASP A 193 -10.03 -14.29 -1.77
C ASP A 193 -8.74 -15.12 -1.99
N ILE A 194 -8.04 -14.91 -3.12
CA ILE A 194 -6.81 -15.64 -3.48
C ILE A 194 -5.53 -14.89 -3.03
N ILE A 195 -5.62 -13.65 -2.55
CA ILE A 195 -4.45 -12.84 -2.19
C ILE A 195 -3.57 -13.56 -1.16
N LYS A 196 -4.18 -14.03 -0.07
CA LYS A 196 -3.43 -14.68 1.03
C LYS A 196 -2.68 -15.91 0.56
N GLU A 197 -3.35 -16.80 -0.17
CA GLU A 197 -2.74 -18.03 -0.71
C GLU A 197 -1.58 -17.69 -1.65
N THR A 198 -1.75 -16.69 -2.50
CA THR A 198 -0.71 -16.27 -3.45
C THR A 198 0.52 -15.73 -2.71
N VAL A 199 0.31 -14.89 -1.68
CA VAL A 199 1.41 -14.36 -0.85
C VAL A 199 2.11 -15.49 -0.10
N ASP A 200 1.37 -16.42 0.50
CA ASP A 200 1.92 -17.59 1.19
C ASP A 200 2.78 -18.43 0.26
N ASN A 201 2.29 -18.70 -0.96
CA ASN A 201 3.03 -19.47 -1.97
C ASN A 201 4.33 -18.78 -2.40
N ILE A 202 4.34 -17.44 -2.51
CA ILE A 202 5.57 -16.67 -2.77
C ILE A 202 6.55 -16.80 -1.61
N ILE A 203 6.08 -16.62 -0.37
CA ILE A 203 6.92 -16.70 0.82
C ILE A 203 7.54 -18.10 0.99
N ASP A 204 6.76 -19.14 0.73
CA ASP A 204 7.17 -20.53 0.88
C ASP A 204 7.97 -21.07 -0.34
N ASN A 205 8.25 -20.20 -1.33
CA ASN A 205 8.89 -20.56 -2.61
C ASN A 205 8.15 -21.72 -3.36
N LYS A 206 6.84 -21.85 -3.12
CA LYS A 206 6.00 -22.88 -3.75
C LYS A 206 5.55 -22.53 -5.17
N LEU A 207 5.78 -21.30 -5.62
CA LEU A 207 5.62 -20.89 -7.00
C LEU A 207 6.80 -21.42 -7.83
N SER A 208 7.06 -22.73 -7.70
CA SER A 208 8.01 -23.44 -8.55
C SER A 208 7.55 -23.38 -9.99
N ILE A 209 8.51 -23.24 -10.85
CA ILE A 209 8.52 -23.21 -12.31
C ILE A 209 7.64 -24.27 -12.93
#